data_bbb22d8b6ec6cb1af4c9880a50d01e54
#
_entry.id   bbb22d8b6ec6cb1af4c9880a50d01e54
#
_cell.length_a   1.000
_cell.length_b   1.000
_cell.length_c   1.000
_cell.angle_alpha   90.00
_cell.angle_beta   90.00
_cell.angle_gamma   90.00
#
_symmetry.space_group_name_H-M   'P 1'
#
loop_
_entity.id
_entity.type
_entity.pdbx_description
1 polymer ?
#
loop_
_entity_poly.entity_id
_entity_poly.type
_entity_poly.pdbx_seq_one_letter_code
_entity_poly.pdbx_strand_id
1 'polypeptide(L)'
;GQVYRTTTNPSIATGDGVAMVYRAKGRIENMEFIQFHPTALYEPGMRGQAFLITEAVRGDGGILRNKDGEAFMEKYDARKDLAPRDIVARAIDSEMKRTGTEHVWLDCRHFSKEKFVEHFPNIYEKCLSIGIDITKQMIPVSPAAHYSCGGIKTDEWGRSSIKNLYAAGECASTGLHGANRLASNSLLEAMVFAHRCFSDVVKEFENKTSSAFANAQIPDWDAKGTTEPKEMILITQSLKEVQQVMSDYVGIVRNDVRLQRAMRRLDLLWEETEKLYESSSISPQLLELRNLTTVGYLIVKGAGFRKESRGLHYNTDYPEKSALVQNIVL
;
A
#
# COMPACT_ATOMS: atom_id res chain seq x y z
N GLY A 1 -2.61 0.14 -2.60
CA GLY A 1 -1.56 -0.79 -3.06
C GLY A 1 -1.20 -0.61 -4.53
N GLN A 2 -2.17 -0.30 -5.40
CA GLN A 2 -1.98 -0.24 -6.87
C GLN A 2 -1.01 0.85 -7.36
N VAL A 3 -0.54 1.72 -6.50
CA VAL A 3 0.52 2.69 -6.83
C VAL A 3 1.90 2.03 -7.01
N TYR A 4 2.06 0.76 -6.60
CA TYR A 4 3.26 -0.05 -6.81
C TYR A 4 3.03 -1.11 -7.90
N ARG A 5 4.11 -1.55 -8.57
CA ARG A 5 4.04 -2.59 -9.62
C ARG A 5 3.44 -3.90 -9.14
N THR A 6 3.76 -4.28 -7.90
CA THR A 6 3.32 -5.53 -7.29
C THR A 6 2.67 -5.24 -5.95
N THR A 7 1.46 -5.74 -5.77
CA THR A 7 0.67 -5.56 -4.57
C THR A 7 -0.17 -6.81 -4.28
N THR A 8 -0.55 -7.01 -3.04
CA THR A 8 -1.53 -8.06 -2.65
C THR A 8 -2.97 -7.54 -2.70
N ASN A 9 -3.16 -6.24 -2.98
CA ASN A 9 -4.48 -5.63 -3.03
C ASN A 9 -5.17 -5.84 -4.38
N PRO A 10 -6.51 -5.89 -4.41
CA PRO A 10 -7.27 -5.98 -5.66
C PRO A 10 -7.07 -4.74 -6.54
N SER A 11 -7.41 -4.85 -7.83
CA SER A 11 -7.22 -3.79 -8.83
C SER A 11 -7.92 -2.47 -8.48
N ILE A 12 -9.04 -2.54 -7.73
CA ILE A 12 -9.82 -1.37 -7.30
C ILE A 12 -9.16 -0.57 -6.14
N ALA A 13 -8.03 -1.03 -5.57
CA ALA A 13 -7.37 -0.37 -4.45
C ALA A 13 -6.50 0.80 -4.93
N THR A 14 -7.11 1.81 -5.53
CA THR A 14 -6.48 2.97 -6.20
C THR A 14 -6.36 4.21 -5.32
N GLY A 15 -6.89 4.18 -4.09
CA GLY A 15 -6.73 5.25 -3.10
C GLY A 15 -7.68 6.43 -3.30
N ASP A 16 -8.84 6.17 -3.89
CA ASP A 16 -9.82 7.17 -4.30
C ASP A 16 -10.24 8.09 -3.15
N GLY A 17 -10.60 7.51 -1.99
CA GLY A 17 -11.02 8.29 -0.83
C GLY A 17 -9.94 9.26 -0.34
N VAL A 18 -8.69 8.80 -0.25
CA VAL A 18 -7.55 9.64 0.15
C VAL A 18 -7.32 10.78 -0.86
N ALA A 19 -7.33 10.46 -2.16
CA ALA A 19 -7.12 11.43 -3.22
C ALA A 19 -8.23 12.49 -3.28
N MET A 20 -9.50 12.06 -3.16
CA MET A 20 -10.65 12.97 -3.13
C MET A 20 -10.61 13.93 -1.94
N VAL A 21 -10.32 13.41 -0.74
CA VAL A 21 -10.23 14.24 0.47
C VAL A 21 -9.07 15.22 0.37
N TYR A 22 -7.91 14.80 -0.14
CA TYR A 22 -6.78 15.71 -0.35
C TYR A 22 -7.11 16.85 -1.33
N ARG A 23 -7.74 16.54 -2.47
CA ARG A 23 -8.19 17.58 -3.43
C ARG A 23 -9.23 18.52 -2.82
N ALA A 24 -10.06 18.02 -1.92
CA ALA A 24 -11.01 18.83 -1.16
C ALA A 24 -10.38 19.60 0.02
N LYS A 25 -9.02 19.62 0.13
CA LYS A 25 -8.25 20.30 1.18
C LYS A 25 -8.44 19.68 2.58
N GLY A 26 -8.86 18.44 2.66
CA GLY A 26 -8.85 17.67 3.90
C GLY A 26 -7.45 17.19 4.27
N ARG A 27 -7.21 16.97 5.55
CA ARG A 27 -5.91 16.56 6.09
C ARG A 27 -5.67 15.07 5.88
N ILE A 28 -4.48 14.76 5.37
CA ILE A 28 -3.99 13.40 5.18
C ILE A 28 -2.80 13.20 6.11
N GLU A 29 -2.68 12.02 6.71
CA GLU A 29 -1.66 11.77 7.74
C GLU A 29 -0.89 10.47 7.47
N ASN A 30 0.44 10.50 7.70
CA ASN A 30 1.32 9.32 7.77
C ASN A 30 1.35 8.43 6.51
N MET A 31 1.20 9.01 5.31
CA MET A 31 1.13 8.28 4.03
C MET A 31 2.41 7.50 3.72
N GLU A 32 3.54 7.83 4.31
CA GLU A 32 4.83 7.15 4.12
C GLU A 32 4.88 5.75 4.74
N PHE A 33 3.95 5.39 5.63
CA PHE A 33 3.90 4.08 6.28
C PHE A 33 3.12 3.06 5.43
N ILE A 34 3.77 2.61 4.37
CA ILE A 34 3.25 1.54 3.50
C ILE A 34 3.85 0.20 3.94
N GLN A 35 2.99 -0.73 4.34
CA GLN A 35 3.40 -2.09 4.69
C GLN A 35 3.56 -2.93 3.42
N PHE A 36 4.73 -3.56 3.30
CA PHE A 36 4.97 -4.59 2.30
C PHE A 36 4.82 -5.95 2.97
N HIS A 37 4.05 -6.84 2.34
CA HIS A 37 4.03 -8.24 2.76
C HIS A 37 5.30 -8.92 2.24
N PRO A 38 6.07 -9.60 3.10
CA PRO A 38 7.37 -10.15 2.70
C PRO A 38 7.28 -11.22 1.62
N THR A 39 6.25 -12.05 1.67
CA THR A 39 6.13 -13.27 0.89
C THR A 39 4.89 -13.27 0.01
N ALA A 40 4.90 -12.50 -1.07
CA ALA A 40 3.99 -12.67 -2.19
C ALA A 40 4.63 -13.63 -3.21
N LEU A 41 3.83 -14.48 -3.84
CA LEU A 41 4.29 -15.39 -4.88
C LEU A 41 4.86 -14.58 -6.03
N TYR A 42 6.09 -14.89 -6.42
CA TYR A 42 6.73 -14.26 -7.56
C TYR A 42 6.47 -15.07 -8.84
N GLU A 43 5.93 -14.40 -9.84
CA GLU A 43 5.77 -14.91 -11.20
C GLU A 43 6.49 -13.94 -12.17
N PRO A 44 7.39 -14.39 -13.06
CA PRO A 44 8.14 -13.52 -13.95
C PRO A 44 7.24 -12.63 -14.80
N GLY A 45 7.54 -11.33 -14.84
CA GLY A 45 6.79 -10.35 -15.61
C GLY A 45 5.44 -9.93 -15.00
N MET A 46 5.07 -10.47 -13.84
CA MET A 46 3.82 -10.13 -13.16
C MET A 46 3.77 -8.67 -12.74
N ARG A 47 2.62 -8.04 -12.95
CA ARG A 47 2.26 -6.71 -12.46
C ARG A 47 0.87 -6.73 -11.85
N GLY A 48 0.62 -5.88 -10.87
CA GLY A 48 -0.66 -5.79 -10.18
C GLY A 48 -0.77 -6.78 -9.01
N GLN A 49 -1.88 -7.49 -8.92
CA GLN A 49 -2.19 -8.32 -7.76
C GLN A 49 -1.38 -9.63 -7.75
N ALA A 50 -0.51 -9.77 -6.76
CA ALA A 50 0.25 -10.98 -6.47
C ALA A 50 -0.51 -11.89 -5.49
N PHE A 51 -0.37 -13.20 -5.67
CA PHE A 51 -0.92 -14.17 -4.73
C PHE A 51 -0.16 -14.14 -3.41
N LEU A 52 -0.88 -14.05 -2.30
CA LEU A 52 -0.31 -13.94 -0.96
C LEU A 52 0.09 -15.33 -0.43
N ILE A 53 1.38 -15.52 -0.13
CA ILE A 53 1.84 -16.63 0.72
C ILE A 53 1.78 -16.15 2.16
N THR A 54 0.79 -16.64 2.91
CA THR A 54 0.52 -16.17 4.28
C THR A 54 1.74 -16.27 5.21
N GLU A 55 1.83 -15.34 6.15
CA GLU A 55 2.86 -15.34 7.20
C GLU A 55 2.87 -16.64 8.04
N ALA A 56 1.71 -17.29 8.16
CA ALA A 56 1.57 -18.54 8.88
C ALA A 56 2.49 -19.66 8.35
N VAL A 57 2.81 -19.66 7.04
CA VAL A 57 3.78 -20.64 6.47
C VAL A 57 5.16 -20.49 7.10
N ARG A 58 5.62 -19.24 7.37
CA ARG A 58 6.85 -19.00 8.11
C ARG A 58 6.69 -19.33 9.60
N GLY A 59 5.51 -19.04 10.15
CA GLY A 59 5.13 -19.42 11.51
C GLY A 59 5.21 -20.94 11.76
N ASP A 60 4.81 -21.72 10.77
CA ASP A 60 4.88 -23.20 10.82
C ASP A 60 6.29 -23.75 10.52
N GLY A 61 7.25 -22.88 10.18
CA GLY A 61 8.65 -23.25 9.99
C GLY A 61 9.20 -23.10 8.58
N GLY A 62 8.49 -22.44 7.66
CA GLY A 62 9.02 -22.10 6.33
C GLY A 62 10.25 -21.21 6.43
N ILE A 63 11.32 -21.52 5.67
CA ILE A 63 12.64 -20.90 5.75
C ILE A 63 12.92 -20.07 4.49
N LEU A 64 13.26 -18.79 4.66
CA LEU A 64 13.68 -17.92 3.56
C LEU A 64 15.14 -18.23 3.16
N ARG A 65 15.34 -18.44 1.85
CA ARG A 65 16.66 -18.71 1.25
C ARG A 65 16.97 -17.77 0.10
N ASN A 66 18.25 -17.41 -0.02
CA ASN A 66 18.76 -16.64 -1.14
C ASN A 66 19.02 -17.56 -2.38
N LYS A 67 19.54 -16.98 -3.46
CA LYS A 67 19.85 -17.73 -4.72
C LYS A 67 20.88 -18.84 -4.54
N ASP A 68 21.74 -18.73 -3.52
CA ASP A 68 22.78 -19.71 -3.22
C ASP A 68 22.25 -20.84 -2.31
N GLY A 69 20.95 -20.80 -1.94
CA GLY A 69 20.30 -21.76 -1.07
C GLY A 69 20.54 -21.53 0.42
N GLU A 70 21.21 -20.43 0.80
CA GLU A 70 21.50 -20.13 2.20
C GLU A 70 20.29 -19.52 2.91
N ALA A 71 20.00 -19.96 4.12
CA ALA A 71 19.07 -19.29 5.03
C ALA A 71 19.71 -17.98 5.52
N PHE A 72 19.12 -16.84 5.17
CA PHE A 72 19.78 -15.55 5.38
C PHE A 72 19.23 -14.73 6.55
N MET A 73 18.03 -15.04 7.04
CA MET A 73 17.34 -14.20 8.03
C MET A 73 18.13 -14.02 9.35
N GLU A 74 18.93 -15.00 9.74
CA GLU A 74 19.77 -14.93 10.94
C GLU A 74 20.78 -13.78 10.91
N LYS A 75 21.19 -13.33 9.71
CA LYS A 75 22.10 -12.17 9.53
C LYS A 75 21.41 -10.84 9.85
N TYR A 76 20.07 -10.80 9.84
CA TYR A 76 19.27 -9.59 9.97
C TYR A 76 18.53 -9.45 11.30
N ASP A 77 18.06 -10.57 11.89
CA ASP A 77 17.31 -10.55 13.14
C ASP A 77 17.44 -11.91 13.89
N ALA A 78 17.61 -11.85 15.21
CA ALA A 78 17.73 -13.06 16.06
C ALA A 78 16.47 -13.95 16.02
N ARG A 79 15.28 -13.40 15.72
CA ARG A 79 14.02 -14.13 15.55
C ARG A 79 13.92 -14.83 14.19
N LYS A 80 14.89 -14.65 13.30
CA LYS A 80 14.99 -15.24 11.96
C LYS A 80 13.71 -14.99 11.15
N ASP A 81 13.13 -16.02 10.56
CA ASP A 81 11.93 -15.96 9.72
C ASP A 81 10.66 -15.53 10.47
N LEU A 82 10.70 -15.51 11.80
CA LEU A 82 9.62 -15.02 12.68
C LEU A 82 9.76 -13.55 13.07
N ALA A 83 10.73 -12.83 12.52
CA ALA A 83 10.87 -11.40 12.72
C ALA A 83 9.64 -10.64 12.17
N PRO A 84 9.31 -9.43 12.67
CA PRO A 84 8.24 -8.58 12.13
C PRO A 84 8.34 -8.36 10.64
N ARG A 85 7.20 -8.15 9.98
CA ARG A 85 7.09 -8.01 8.51
C ARG A 85 8.02 -6.99 7.92
N ASP A 86 8.19 -5.84 8.57
CA ASP A 86 9.07 -4.77 8.12
C ASP A 86 10.55 -5.20 8.09
N ILE A 87 10.99 -5.97 9.09
CA ILE A 87 12.35 -6.52 9.15
C ILE A 87 12.54 -7.57 8.06
N VAL A 88 11.61 -8.51 7.93
CA VAL A 88 11.70 -9.57 6.91
C VAL A 88 11.66 -8.98 5.51
N ALA A 89 10.78 -8.01 5.24
CA ALA A 89 10.69 -7.36 3.93
C ALA A 89 12.00 -6.61 3.59
N ARG A 90 12.61 -5.90 4.57
CA ARG A 90 13.92 -5.26 4.37
C ARG A 90 15.04 -6.26 4.12
N ALA A 91 15.05 -7.39 4.83
CA ALA A 91 16.05 -8.43 4.64
C ALA A 91 15.95 -9.04 3.23
N ILE A 92 14.73 -9.33 2.77
CA ILE A 92 14.49 -9.84 1.40
C ILE A 92 14.95 -8.81 0.36
N ASP A 93 14.54 -7.54 0.50
CA ASP A 93 14.95 -6.44 -0.42
C ASP A 93 16.47 -6.31 -0.48
N SER A 94 17.15 -6.42 0.67
CA SER A 94 18.62 -6.39 0.75
C SER A 94 19.27 -7.59 0.06
N GLU A 95 18.75 -8.80 0.27
CA GLU A 95 19.26 -10.01 -0.39
C GLU A 95 19.06 -9.98 -1.91
N MET A 96 17.87 -9.53 -2.37
CA MET A 96 17.59 -9.36 -3.81
C MET A 96 18.56 -8.39 -4.46
N LYS A 97 18.81 -7.23 -3.82
CA LYS A 97 19.78 -6.24 -4.32
C LYS A 97 21.20 -6.75 -4.30
N ARG A 98 21.62 -7.44 -3.23
CA ARG A 98 22.96 -8.02 -3.09
C ARG A 98 23.23 -9.09 -4.14
N THR A 99 22.22 -9.91 -4.43
CA THR A 99 22.37 -11.06 -5.33
C THR A 99 21.99 -10.77 -6.77
N GLY A 100 21.39 -9.59 -7.06
CA GLY A 100 20.90 -9.21 -8.38
C GLY A 100 19.70 -10.05 -8.86
N THR A 101 18.86 -10.53 -7.92
CA THR A 101 17.68 -11.35 -8.21
C THR A 101 16.39 -10.55 -7.98
N GLU A 102 15.31 -10.94 -8.64
CA GLU A 102 13.98 -10.30 -8.47
C GLU A 102 13.14 -10.98 -7.38
N HIS A 103 13.62 -12.07 -6.80
CA HIS A 103 12.95 -12.83 -5.75
C HIS A 103 13.95 -13.59 -4.88
N VAL A 104 13.46 -14.08 -3.77
CA VAL A 104 14.09 -15.10 -2.90
C VAL A 104 13.21 -16.33 -2.88
N TRP A 105 13.58 -17.34 -2.14
CA TRP A 105 12.85 -18.59 -2.05
C TRP A 105 12.34 -18.84 -0.64
N LEU A 106 11.11 -19.33 -0.52
CA LEU A 106 10.55 -19.86 0.70
C LEU A 106 10.64 -21.41 0.64
N ASP A 107 11.47 -21.97 1.46
CA ASP A 107 11.71 -23.42 1.53
C ASP A 107 10.71 -24.08 2.48
N CYS A 108 9.82 -24.88 1.88
CA CYS A 108 8.81 -25.66 2.61
C CYS A 108 9.01 -27.17 2.43
N ARG A 109 10.10 -27.63 1.80
CA ARG A 109 10.33 -29.04 1.42
C ARG A 109 10.47 -30.00 2.60
N HIS A 110 10.71 -29.48 3.80
CA HIS A 110 10.78 -30.27 5.04
C HIS A 110 9.42 -30.58 5.66
N PHE A 111 8.34 -29.95 5.17
CA PHE A 111 6.99 -30.34 5.59
C PHE A 111 6.53 -31.63 4.91
N SER A 112 5.73 -32.45 5.61
CA SER A 112 4.97 -33.48 4.92
C SER A 112 3.90 -32.85 4.05
N LYS A 113 3.61 -33.45 2.90
CA LYS A 113 2.58 -32.99 1.98
C LYS A 113 1.23 -32.87 2.67
N GLU A 114 0.87 -33.90 3.45
CA GLU A 114 -0.41 -33.98 4.14
C GLU A 114 -0.58 -32.81 5.10
N LYS A 115 0.42 -32.54 5.93
CA LYS A 115 0.41 -31.42 6.88
C LYS A 115 0.32 -30.07 6.17
N PHE A 116 1.06 -29.88 5.09
CA PHE A 116 1.03 -28.62 4.34
C PHE A 116 -0.32 -28.38 3.66
N VAL A 117 -0.91 -29.42 3.05
CA VAL A 117 -2.23 -29.33 2.41
C VAL A 117 -3.33 -29.10 3.43
N GLU A 118 -3.25 -29.71 4.60
CA GLU A 118 -4.20 -29.48 5.69
C GLU A 118 -4.21 -28.02 6.17
N HIS A 119 -3.02 -27.42 6.36
CA HIS A 119 -2.90 -26.05 6.87
C HIS A 119 -3.04 -24.98 5.79
N PHE A 120 -2.58 -25.26 4.57
CA PHE A 120 -2.46 -24.26 3.48
C PHE A 120 -2.96 -24.79 2.12
N PRO A 121 -4.19 -25.30 2.02
CA PRO A 121 -4.69 -25.94 0.80
C PRO A 121 -4.64 -25.01 -0.42
N ASN A 122 -5.07 -23.75 -0.27
CA ASN A 122 -5.10 -22.78 -1.36
C ASN A 122 -3.69 -22.42 -1.86
N ILE A 123 -2.67 -22.39 -0.97
CA ILE A 123 -1.29 -22.12 -1.36
C ILE A 123 -0.73 -23.31 -2.13
N TYR A 124 -1.01 -24.54 -1.66
CA TYR A 124 -0.60 -25.75 -2.34
C TYR A 124 -1.16 -25.82 -3.77
N GLU A 125 -2.48 -25.62 -3.91
CA GLU A 125 -3.17 -25.64 -5.21
C GLU A 125 -2.63 -24.54 -6.15
N LYS A 126 -2.47 -23.31 -5.66
CA LYS A 126 -1.92 -22.22 -6.47
C LYS A 126 -0.49 -22.53 -6.94
N CYS A 127 0.40 -22.99 -6.05
CA CYS A 127 1.77 -23.36 -6.43
C CYS A 127 1.75 -24.48 -7.48
N LEU A 128 0.94 -25.52 -7.27
CA LEU A 128 0.84 -26.63 -8.21
C LEU A 128 0.31 -26.18 -9.58
N SER A 129 -0.66 -25.26 -9.61
CA SER A 129 -1.24 -24.73 -10.85
C SER A 129 -0.23 -24.01 -11.76
N ILE A 130 0.86 -23.50 -11.18
CA ILE A 130 1.97 -22.86 -11.90
C ILE A 130 3.22 -23.75 -12.04
N GLY A 131 3.06 -25.05 -11.75
CA GLY A 131 4.11 -26.05 -11.92
C GLY A 131 5.10 -26.17 -10.75
N ILE A 132 4.80 -25.60 -9.58
CA ILE A 132 5.64 -25.68 -8.39
C ILE A 132 5.10 -26.76 -7.44
N ASP A 133 5.80 -27.89 -7.35
CA ASP A 133 5.57 -28.91 -6.33
C ASP A 133 6.39 -28.56 -5.09
N ILE A 134 5.73 -28.05 -4.06
CA ILE A 134 6.37 -27.57 -2.82
C ILE A 134 7.12 -28.64 -2.03
N THR A 135 6.84 -29.91 -2.30
CA THR A 135 7.58 -31.03 -1.68
C THR A 135 8.96 -31.24 -2.30
N LYS A 136 9.19 -30.69 -3.50
CA LYS A 136 10.41 -30.85 -4.26
C LYS A 136 11.12 -29.52 -4.57
N GLN A 137 10.34 -28.44 -4.65
CA GLN A 137 10.81 -27.12 -5.08
C GLN A 137 10.50 -26.08 -4.01
N MET A 138 11.35 -25.07 -3.91
CA MET A 138 11.10 -23.90 -3.08
C MET A 138 10.15 -22.96 -3.81
N ILE A 139 9.33 -22.22 -3.05
CA ILE A 139 8.38 -21.24 -3.57
C ILE A 139 9.12 -19.92 -3.83
N PRO A 140 9.15 -19.39 -5.07
CA PRO A 140 9.71 -18.07 -5.32
C PRO A 140 8.81 -16.99 -4.72
N VAL A 141 9.39 -16.09 -3.91
CA VAL A 141 8.65 -15.05 -3.21
C VAL A 141 9.36 -13.70 -3.29
N SER A 142 8.59 -12.63 -3.36
CA SER A 142 9.10 -11.26 -3.30
C SER A 142 8.18 -10.38 -2.45
N PRO A 143 8.67 -9.28 -1.87
CA PRO A 143 7.82 -8.34 -1.17
C PRO A 143 6.83 -7.64 -2.11
N ALA A 144 5.59 -7.46 -1.64
CA ALA A 144 4.55 -6.74 -2.38
C ALA A 144 3.85 -5.73 -1.47
N ALA A 145 3.44 -4.58 -2.03
CA ALA A 145 2.68 -3.58 -1.28
C ALA A 145 1.37 -4.20 -0.76
N HIS A 146 1.06 -3.98 0.52
CA HIS A 146 0.03 -4.75 1.21
C HIS A 146 -0.99 -3.90 1.95
N TYR A 147 -0.55 -2.89 2.73
CA TYR A 147 -1.44 -2.09 3.57
C TYR A 147 -0.90 -0.66 3.75
N SER A 148 -1.81 0.33 3.79
CA SER A 148 -1.49 1.71 4.16
C SER A 148 -1.84 1.95 5.63
N CYS A 149 -0.86 2.33 6.46
CA CYS A 149 -1.14 2.70 7.86
C CYS A 149 -1.57 4.17 7.98
N GLY A 150 -1.20 5.00 7.02
CA GLY A 150 -1.67 6.37 6.87
C GLY A 150 -2.91 6.48 6.00
N GLY A 151 -3.50 7.65 5.95
CA GLY A 151 -4.72 7.93 5.22
C GLY A 151 -5.35 9.26 5.62
N ILE A 152 -6.66 9.37 5.46
CA ILE A 152 -7.45 10.52 5.89
C ILE A 152 -7.34 10.64 7.41
N LYS A 153 -6.84 11.78 7.89
CA LYS A 153 -6.76 12.03 9.33
C LYS A 153 -8.14 12.08 9.95
N THR A 154 -8.37 11.26 10.98
CA THR A 154 -9.64 11.22 11.72
C THR A 154 -9.42 11.38 13.21
N ASP A 155 -10.50 11.77 13.90
CA ASP A 155 -10.61 11.66 15.34
C ASP A 155 -11.09 10.26 15.77
N GLU A 156 -11.34 10.07 17.06
CA GLU A 156 -11.83 8.80 17.64
C GLU A 156 -13.22 8.39 17.18
N TRP A 157 -13.99 9.30 16.56
CA TRP A 157 -15.33 9.07 15.99
C TRP A 157 -15.30 8.90 14.47
N GLY A 158 -14.11 8.88 13.86
CA GLY A 158 -13.93 8.80 12.42
C GLY A 158 -14.25 10.11 11.67
N ARG A 159 -14.40 11.24 12.37
CA ARG A 159 -14.61 12.55 11.75
C ARG A 159 -13.33 13.02 11.08
N SER A 160 -13.43 13.43 9.83
CA SER A 160 -12.30 14.04 9.12
C SER A 160 -12.14 15.53 9.47
N SER A 161 -11.14 16.17 8.89
CA SER A 161 -10.99 17.64 8.98
C SER A 161 -12.00 18.43 8.13
N ILE A 162 -12.77 17.74 7.28
CA ILE A 162 -13.87 18.32 6.50
C ILE A 162 -15.18 18.08 7.25
N LYS A 163 -15.93 19.14 7.49
CA LYS A 163 -17.21 19.06 8.21
C LYS A 163 -18.17 18.07 7.52
N ASN A 164 -18.81 17.20 8.31
CA ASN A 164 -19.76 16.17 7.88
C ASN A 164 -19.16 15.07 6.97
N LEU A 165 -17.83 14.96 6.91
CA LEU A 165 -17.14 13.89 6.22
C LEU A 165 -16.45 12.96 7.24
N TYR A 166 -16.73 11.67 7.13
CA TYR A 166 -16.18 10.60 7.95
C TYR A 166 -15.31 9.66 7.12
N ALA A 167 -14.35 9.02 7.76
CA ALA A 167 -13.56 7.97 7.15
C ALA A 167 -13.34 6.82 8.16
N ALA A 168 -13.41 5.58 7.65
CA ALA A 168 -13.17 4.36 8.43
C ALA A 168 -12.49 3.30 7.56
N GLY A 169 -11.78 2.36 8.19
CA GLY A 169 -11.00 1.33 7.51
C GLY A 169 -9.69 1.84 6.95
N GLU A 170 -9.10 1.11 6.00
CA GLU A 170 -7.74 1.36 5.51
C GLU A 170 -7.50 2.77 4.93
N CYS A 171 -8.55 3.44 4.44
CA CYS A 171 -8.40 4.81 3.93
C CYS A 171 -8.25 5.88 5.03
N ALA A 172 -8.51 5.52 6.30
CA ALA A 172 -8.43 6.42 7.46
C ALA A 172 -7.11 6.26 8.21
N SER A 173 -6.57 7.36 8.72
CA SER A 173 -5.49 7.36 9.72
C SER A 173 -6.09 7.60 11.09
N THR A 174 -6.44 6.52 11.78
CA THR A 174 -7.06 6.56 13.13
C THR A 174 -6.04 6.63 14.25
N GLY A 175 -4.76 6.38 13.93
CA GLY A 175 -3.68 6.24 14.90
C GLY A 175 -3.49 4.82 15.44
N LEU A 176 -4.44 3.90 15.24
CA LEU A 176 -4.36 2.53 15.78
C LEU A 176 -3.10 1.78 15.33
N HIS A 177 -2.76 1.90 14.06
CA HIS A 177 -1.63 1.14 13.49
C HIS A 177 -0.28 1.81 13.69
N GLY A 178 -0.23 3.10 14.02
CA GLY A 178 1.01 3.84 14.15
C GLY A 178 1.89 3.68 12.91
N ALA A 179 3.17 3.38 13.12
CA ALA A 179 4.13 3.23 12.04
C ALA A 179 4.18 1.82 11.40
N ASN A 180 3.45 0.84 11.94
CA ASN A 180 3.43 -0.54 11.42
C ASN A 180 2.22 -1.31 11.95
N ARG A 181 1.32 -1.73 11.06
CA ARG A 181 0.12 -2.48 11.41
C ARG A 181 0.46 -3.91 11.87
N LEU A 182 -0.11 -4.32 13.00
CA LEU A 182 -0.12 -5.73 13.40
C LEU A 182 -1.10 -6.52 12.53
N ALA A 183 -0.75 -7.76 12.24
CA ALA A 183 -1.58 -8.68 11.46
C ALA A 183 -2.99 -8.79 12.08
N SER A 184 -4.02 -8.92 11.22
CA SER A 184 -5.43 -9.10 11.56
C SER A 184 -6.15 -7.89 12.20
N ASN A 185 -5.45 -6.83 12.61
CA ASN A 185 -6.10 -5.68 13.25
C ASN A 185 -6.87 -4.76 12.29
N SER A 186 -6.65 -4.86 10.97
CA SER A 186 -7.35 -4.02 9.98
C SER A 186 -8.86 -4.19 9.96
N LEU A 187 -9.35 -5.43 10.10
CA LEU A 187 -10.80 -5.69 10.15
C LEU A 187 -11.43 -5.17 11.45
N LEU A 188 -10.74 -5.32 12.58
CA LEU A 188 -11.21 -4.79 13.87
C LEU A 188 -11.28 -3.25 13.82
N GLU A 189 -10.28 -2.59 13.27
CA GLU A 189 -10.30 -1.14 13.06
C GLU A 189 -11.50 -0.71 12.23
N ALA A 190 -11.67 -1.34 11.06
CA ALA A 190 -12.76 -1.00 10.15
C ALA A 190 -14.14 -1.15 10.81
N MET A 191 -14.38 -2.24 11.53
CA MET A 191 -15.64 -2.50 12.22
C MET A 191 -15.89 -1.49 13.35
N VAL A 192 -14.90 -1.25 14.21
CA VAL A 192 -15.03 -0.34 15.35
C VAL A 192 -15.26 1.10 14.89
N PHE A 193 -14.46 1.57 13.94
CA PHE A 193 -14.60 2.96 13.46
C PHE A 193 -15.84 3.16 12.60
N ALA A 194 -16.26 2.18 11.79
CA ALA A 194 -17.54 2.26 11.10
C ALA A 194 -18.72 2.37 12.07
N HIS A 195 -18.71 1.59 13.17
CA HIS A 195 -19.72 1.69 14.21
C HIS A 195 -19.68 3.04 14.92
N ARG A 196 -18.51 3.59 15.23
CA ARG A 196 -18.35 4.92 15.83
C ARG A 196 -18.86 6.02 14.90
N CYS A 197 -18.50 5.98 13.62
CA CYS A 197 -19.04 6.90 12.61
C CYS A 197 -20.56 6.87 12.60
N PHE A 198 -21.17 5.68 12.55
CA PHE A 198 -22.63 5.52 12.59
C PHE A 198 -23.23 6.16 13.85
N SER A 199 -22.69 5.85 15.03
CA SER A 199 -23.19 6.36 16.30
C SER A 199 -23.13 7.89 16.40
N ASP A 200 -22.09 8.47 15.85
CA ASP A 200 -21.90 9.92 15.82
C ASP A 200 -22.84 10.60 14.82
N VAL A 201 -22.95 10.03 13.61
CA VAL A 201 -23.87 10.51 12.57
C VAL A 201 -25.31 10.51 13.08
N VAL A 202 -25.77 9.44 13.74
CA VAL A 202 -27.13 9.38 14.30
C VAL A 202 -27.36 10.51 15.29
N LYS A 203 -26.46 10.72 16.26
CA LYS A 203 -26.55 11.81 17.23
C LYS A 203 -26.61 13.19 16.57
N GLU A 204 -25.78 13.40 15.54
CA GLU A 204 -25.77 14.66 14.79
C GLU A 204 -27.07 14.89 14.02
N PHE A 205 -27.70 13.84 13.48
CA PHE A 205 -29.01 13.94 12.82
C PHE A 205 -30.15 14.22 13.82
N GLU A 206 -30.13 13.57 14.97
CA GLU A 206 -31.13 13.80 16.02
C GLU A 206 -31.10 15.25 16.56
N ASN A 207 -29.90 15.85 16.62
CA ASN A 207 -29.69 17.19 17.12
C ASN A 207 -29.90 18.31 16.10
N LYS A 208 -29.91 17.98 14.79
CA LYS A 208 -30.11 18.99 13.72
C LYS A 208 -31.56 18.97 13.26
N THR A 209 -32.30 20.06 13.53
CA THR A 209 -33.52 20.38 12.80
C THR A 209 -33.21 20.37 11.30
N SER A 210 -33.89 19.51 10.56
CA SER A 210 -33.58 19.01 9.20
C SER A 210 -33.49 20.02 8.05
N SER A 211 -33.36 21.33 8.28
CA SER A 211 -33.49 22.33 7.21
C SER A 211 -32.26 22.63 6.42
N ALA A 212 -31.04 22.31 6.93
CA ALA A 212 -29.80 22.72 6.26
C ALA A 212 -29.45 21.90 5.02
N PHE A 213 -29.91 20.67 4.90
CA PHE A 213 -29.62 19.78 3.76
C PHE A 213 -30.75 19.77 2.70
N ALA A 214 -31.97 20.13 3.07
CA ALA A 214 -33.13 20.05 2.19
C ALA A 214 -33.07 20.98 0.96
N ASN A 215 -32.21 22.00 0.99
CA ASN A 215 -32.12 23.02 -0.06
C ASN A 215 -30.73 23.12 -0.73
N ALA A 216 -29.80 22.21 -0.46
CA ALA A 216 -28.51 22.21 -1.12
C ALA A 216 -28.68 21.70 -2.58
N GLN A 217 -28.65 22.61 -3.54
CA GLN A 217 -28.55 22.25 -4.97
C GLN A 217 -27.14 21.79 -5.24
N ILE A 218 -26.98 20.48 -5.47
CA ILE A 218 -25.72 19.92 -5.98
C ILE A 218 -25.76 20.09 -7.49
N PRO A 219 -24.83 20.86 -8.11
CA PRO A 219 -24.82 21.01 -9.55
C PRO A 219 -24.52 19.67 -10.24
N ASP A 220 -25.15 19.48 -11.38
CA ASP A 220 -24.82 18.34 -12.24
C ASP A 220 -23.38 18.45 -12.76
N TRP A 221 -22.81 17.30 -13.11
CA TRP A 221 -21.51 17.25 -13.75
C TRP A 221 -21.57 17.99 -15.11
N ASP A 222 -20.71 18.97 -15.32
CA ASP A 222 -20.60 19.68 -16.60
C ASP A 222 -19.45 19.10 -17.43
N ALA A 223 -19.83 18.36 -18.47
CA ALA A 223 -18.89 17.75 -19.44
C ALA A 223 -18.54 18.66 -20.62
N LYS A 224 -19.00 19.93 -20.62
CA LYS A 224 -18.75 20.86 -21.75
C LYS A 224 -17.27 21.10 -21.94
N GLY A 225 -16.81 21.01 -23.18
CA GLY A 225 -15.41 21.22 -23.56
C GLY A 225 -14.54 19.97 -23.45
N THR A 226 -15.08 18.85 -22.97
CA THR A 226 -14.33 17.58 -22.92
C THR A 226 -14.59 16.72 -24.16
N THR A 227 -13.60 15.95 -24.57
CA THR A 227 -13.69 14.98 -25.67
C THR A 227 -13.15 13.61 -25.23
N GLU A 228 -13.53 12.56 -25.91
CA GLU A 228 -12.91 11.26 -25.69
C GLU A 228 -11.40 11.33 -25.93
N PRO A 229 -10.55 10.74 -25.06
CA PRO A 229 -9.12 10.69 -25.29
C PRO A 229 -8.82 10.05 -26.64
N LYS A 230 -8.07 10.75 -27.50
CA LYS A 230 -7.68 10.20 -28.82
C LYS A 230 -6.82 8.96 -28.72
N GLU A 231 -6.03 8.86 -27.63
CA GLU A 231 -5.07 7.78 -27.41
C GLU A 231 -5.09 7.33 -25.95
N MET A 232 -5.59 6.14 -25.70
CA MET A 232 -5.56 5.53 -24.36
C MET A 232 -4.15 5.21 -23.88
N ILE A 233 -3.15 5.21 -24.77
CA ILE A 233 -1.75 4.98 -24.41
C ILE A 233 -1.24 6.01 -23.38
N LEU A 234 -1.72 7.25 -23.45
CA LEU A 234 -1.32 8.30 -22.51
C LEU A 234 -1.69 7.94 -21.07
N ILE A 235 -2.87 7.35 -20.86
CA ILE A 235 -3.33 6.90 -19.54
C ILE A 235 -2.57 5.65 -19.10
N THR A 236 -2.51 4.64 -19.97
CA THR A 236 -1.92 3.35 -19.61
C THR A 236 -0.41 3.42 -19.41
N GLN A 237 0.30 4.26 -20.17
CA GLN A 237 1.73 4.47 -20.01
C GLN A 237 2.05 5.27 -18.75
N SER A 238 1.31 6.36 -18.48
CA SER A 238 1.47 7.16 -17.26
C SER A 238 1.23 6.33 -16.01
N LEU A 239 0.23 5.44 -16.02
CA LEU A 239 0.00 4.49 -14.91
C LEU A 239 1.22 3.59 -14.67
N LYS A 240 1.78 2.99 -15.73
CA LYS A 240 2.97 2.15 -15.63
C LYS A 240 4.17 2.94 -15.11
N GLU A 241 4.30 4.20 -15.50
CA GLU A 241 5.39 5.06 -15.06
C GLU A 241 5.25 5.43 -13.58
N VAL A 242 4.06 5.78 -13.09
CA VAL A 242 3.77 5.98 -11.66
C VAL A 242 4.20 4.73 -10.88
N GLN A 243 3.73 3.55 -11.28
CA GLN A 243 4.05 2.29 -10.62
C GLN A 243 5.55 1.98 -10.63
N GLN A 244 6.24 2.29 -11.72
CA GLN A 244 7.67 2.09 -11.84
C GLN A 244 8.45 3.02 -10.90
N VAL A 245 8.15 4.33 -10.93
CA VAL A 245 8.76 5.34 -10.06
C VAL A 245 8.60 4.98 -8.59
N MET A 246 7.39 4.60 -8.19
CA MET A 246 7.09 4.23 -6.81
C MET A 246 7.84 2.96 -6.38
N SER A 247 7.88 1.95 -7.22
CA SER A 247 8.57 0.68 -6.90
C SER A 247 10.08 0.84 -6.82
N ASP A 248 10.69 1.59 -7.74
CA ASP A 248 12.15 1.71 -7.82
C ASP A 248 12.73 2.71 -6.81
N TYR A 249 12.01 3.81 -6.54
CA TYR A 249 12.52 4.91 -5.72
C TYR A 249 11.87 5.02 -4.34
N VAL A 250 10.64 4.54 -4.15
CA VAL A 250 9.83 4.78 -2.95
C VAL A 250 9.37 3.47 -2.30
N GLY A 251 10.10 2.39 -2.55
CA GLY A 251 9.82 1.06 -1.99
C GLY A 251 10.18 0.94 -0.50
N ILE A 252 10.69 -0.25 -0.13
CA ILE A 252 10.96 -0.64 1.27
C ILE A 252 12.14 0.16 1.85
N VAL A 253 13.25 0.25 1.12
CA VAL A 253 14.45 1.01 1.52
C VAL A 253 14.52 2.28 0.69
N ARG A 254 14.57 3.42 1.34
CA ARG A 254 14.52 4.76 0.75
C ARG A 254 15.80 5.55 1.04
N ASN A 255 16.06 6.61 0.29
CA ASN A 255 17.02 7.65 0.57
C ASN A 255 16.58 8.98 -0.06
N ASP A 256 17.15 10.09 0.40
CA ASP A 256 16.73 11.43 -0.04
C ASP A 256 16.90 11.65 -1.55
N VAL A 257 17.99 11.14 -2.14
CA VAL A 257 18.25 11.26 -3.60
C VAL A 257 17.15 10.58 -4.41
N ARG A 258 16.74 9.36 -4.02
CA ARG A 258 15.66 8.64 -4.71
C ARG A 258 14.31 9.30 -4.50
N LEU A 259 14.02 9.76 -3.27
CA LEU A 259 12.76 10.48 -2.98
C LEU A 259 12.65 11.77 -3.79
N GLN A 260 13.72 12.57 -3.91
CA GLN A 260 13.73 13.77 -4.73
C GLN A 260 13.53 13.46 -6.23
N ARG A 261 14.13 12.39 -6.75
CA ARG A 261 13.91 11.95 -8.13
C ARG A 261 12.48 11.50 -8.35
N ALA A 262 11.89 10.75 -7.42
CA ALA A 262 10.50 10.34 -7.48
C ALA A 262 9.56 11.56 -7.48
N MET A 263 9.79 12.53 -6.59
CA MET A 263 8.98 13.75 -6.51
C MET A 263 8.93 14.47 -7.84
N ARG A 264 10.09 14.77 -8.46
CA ARG A 264 10.15 15.48 -9.74
C ARG A 264 9.41 14.78 -10.88
N ARG A 265 9.46 13.43 -10.90
CA ARG A 265 8.75 12.65 -11.91
C ARG A 265 7.25 12.62 -11.67
N LEU A 266 6.85 12.48 -10.39
CA LEU A 266 5.44 12.52 -10.03
C LEU A 266 4.81 13.92 -10.24
N ASP A 267 5.56 15.00 -10.02
CA ASP A 267 5.11 16.36 -10.33
C ASP A 267 4.77 16.50 -11.83
N LEU A 268 5.65 16.01 -12.70
CA LEU A 268 5.41 16.02 -14.15
C LEU A 268 4.18 15.18 -14.54
N LEU A 269 4.12 13.94 -14.03
CA LEU A 269 2.99 13.04 -14.29
C LEU A 269 1.68 13.61 -13.76
N TRP A 270 1.72 14.33 -12.63
CA TRP A 270 0.56 15.00 -12.06
C TRP A 270 0.06 16.13 -12.98
N GLU A 271 0.97 16.99 -13.45
CA GLU A 271 0.60 18.07 -14.39
C GLU A 271 0.00 17.54 -15.69
N GLU A 272 0.59 16.50 -16.27
CA GLU A 272 0.10 15.86 -17.49
C GLU A 272 -1.27 15.19 -17.26
N THR A 273 -1.45 14.53 -16.11
CA THR A 273 -2.71 13.87 -15.75
C THR A 273 -3.83 14.89 -15.52
N GLU A 274 -3.57 16.01 -14.83
CA GLU A 274 -4.57 17.07 -14.63
C GLU A 274 -4.99 17.72 -15.96
N LYS A 275 -4.04 18.02 -16.85
CA LYS A 275 -4.35 18.52 -18.21
C LYS A 275 -5.21 17.54 -19.01
N LEU A 276 -4.87 16.25 -18.92
CA LEU A 276 -5.65 15.21 -19.59
C LEU A 276 -7.06 15.10 -18.99
N TYR A 277 -7.19 15.17 -17.66
CA TYR A 277 -8.47 15.16 -16.97
C TYR A 277 -9.35 16.35 -17.33
N GLU A 278 -8.80 17.56 -17.43
CA GLU A 278 -9.54 18.79 -17.79
C GLU A 278 -10.05 18.78 -19.23
N SER A 279 -9.34 18.10 -20.14
CA SER A 279 -9.68 18.07 -21.58
C SER A 279 -10.43 16.83 -22.02
N SER A 280 -10.49 15.78 -21.20
CA SER A 280 -11.05 14.48 -21.59
C SER A 280 -12.35 14.14 -20.88
N SER A 281 -13.21 13.42 -21.58
CA SER A 281 -14.37 12.77 -20.96
C SER A 281 -13.92 11.82 -19.87
N ILE A 282 -14.65 11.78 -18.77
CA ILE A 282 -14.31 10.96 -17.60
C ILE A 282 -14.39 9.49 -17.96
N SER A 283 -13.33 8.75 -17.60
CA SER A 283 -13.28 7.29 -17.64
C SER A 283 -12.73 6.74 -16.31
N PRO A 284 -13.09 5.51 -15.92
CA PRO A 284 -12.52 4.87 -14.73
C PRO A 284 -10.99 4.91 -14.72
N GLN A 285 -10.35 4.59 -15.85
CA GLN A 285 -8.91 4.52 -15.98
C GLN A 285 -8.23 5.89 -15.75
N LEU A 286 -8.83 6.96 -16.25
CA LEU A 286 -8.33 8.32 -16.07
C LEU A 286 -8.47 8.77 -14.60
N LEU A 287 -9.59 8.44 -13.95
CA LEU A 287 -9.81 8.74 -12.54
C LEU A 287 -8.84 7.94 -11.65
N GLU A 288 -8.64 6.67 -11.95
CA GLU A 288 -7.68 5.82 -11.23
C GLU A 288 -6.24 6.35 -11.37
N LEU A 289 -5.81 6.73 -12.59
CA LEU A 289 -4.51 7.35 -12.82
C LEU A 289 -4.36 8.63 -11.98
N ARG A 290 -5.36 9.52 -12.03
CA ARG A 290 -5.37 10.76 -11.26
C ARG A 290 -5.25 10.53 -9.76
N ASN A 291 -5.97 9.54 -9.23
CA ASN A 291 -5.93 9.17 -7.83
C ASN A 291 -4.59 8.56 -7.45
N LEU A 292 -4.06 7.63 -8.24
CA LEU A 292 -2.77 6.99 -7.98
C LEU A 292 -1.59 7.97 -8.03
N THR A 293 -1.62 8.93 -8.96
CA THR A 293 -0.61 10.00 -9.03
C THR A 293 -0.66 10.87 -7.77
N THR A 294 -1.86 11.25 -7.32
CA THR A 294 -2.06 11.99 -6.05
C THR A 294 -1.55 11.20 -4.85
N VAL A 295 -1.90 9.90 -4.73
CA VAL A 295 -1.45 9.04 -3.63
C VAL A 295 0.06 8.85 -3.66
N GLY A 296 0.66 8.63 -4.83
CA GLY A 296 2.11 8.54 -5.00
C GLY A 296 2.82 9.80 -4.51
N TYR A 297 2.33 10.96 -4.91
CA TYR A 297 2.82 12.26 -4.45
C TYR A 297 2.78 12.39 -2.92
N LEU A 298 1.66 12.03 -2.28
CA LEU A 298 1.50 12.10 -0.84
C LEU A 298 2.48 11.17 -0.09
N ILE A 299 2.68 9.94 -0.60
CA ILE A 299 3.64 9.00 -0.03
C ILE A 299 5.07 9.56 -0.08
N VAL A 300 5.48 10.08 -1.23
CA VAL A 300 6.83 10.65 -1.42
C VAL A 300 7.02 11.88 -0.56
N LYS A 301 6.03 12.75 -0.49
CA LYS A 301 6.07 13.97 0.32
C LYS A 301 6.18 13.66 1.81
N GLY A 302 5.35 12.75 2.33
CA GLY A 302 5.43 12.28 3.71
C GLY A 302 6.79 11.65 4.02
N ALA A 303 7.29 10.78 3.13
CA ALA A 303 8.62 10.17 3.25
C ALA A 303 9.76 11.18 3.24
N GLY A 304 9.65 12.24 2.44
CA GLY A 304 10.66 13.32 2.38
C GLY A 304 10.69 14.19 3.63
N PHE A 305 9.55 14.37 4.31
CA PHE A 305 9.48 15.14 5.56
C PHE A 305 9.96 14.35 6.78
N ARG A 306 9.83 13.01 6.77
CA ARG A 306 10.26 12.18 7.89
C ARG A 306 11.78 11.96 7.88
N LYS A 307 12.48 12.62 8.79
CA LYS A 307 13.94 12.56 8.94
C LYS A 307 14.35 11.59 10.07
N GLU A 308 13.78 10.39 10.02
CA GLU A 308 14.06 9.25 10.92
C GLU A 308 13.72 7.95 10.22
N SER A 309 14.13 6.81 10.75
CA SER A 309 13.64 5.49 10.38
C SER A 309 12.76 4.92 11.49
N ARG A 310 11.47 4.63 11.17
CA ARG A 310 10.49 4.15 12.15
C ARG A 310 9.49 3.21 11.48
N GLY A 311 9.35 2.00 12.03
CA GLY A 311 8.41 1.02 11.50
C GLY A 311 8.61 0.74 10.00
N LEU A 312 7.58 1.02 9.21
CA LEU A 312 7.57 0.79 7.76
C LEU A 312 8.38 1.83 6.95
N HIS A 313 8.67 2.98 7.52
CA HIS A 313 9.53 3.96 6.87
C HIS A 313 10.99 3.74 7.25
N TYR A 314 11.81 3.33 6.29
CA TYR A 314 13.25 3.18 6.46
C TYR A 314 14.00 4.02 5.42
N ASN A 315 14.80 4.98 5.91
CA ASN A 315 15.61 5.88 5.09
C ASN A 315 17.09 5.72 5.47
N THR A 316 17.93 5.33 4.52
CA THR A 316 19.36 5.09 4.77
C THR A 316 20.13 6.35 5.16
N ASP A 317 19.62 7.53 4.80
CA ASP A 317 20.24 8.81 5.20
C ASP A 317 19.88 9.20 6.64
N TYR A 318 18.81 8.60 7.21
CA TYR A 318 18.35 8.81 8.59
C TYR A 318 18.00 7.46 9.24
N PRO A 319 18.99 6.58 9.51
CA PRO A 319 18.72 5.21 9.96
C PRO A 319 18.16 5.12 11.38
N GLU A 320 18.39 6.15 12.20
CA GLU A 320 18.00 6.15 13.60
C GLU A 320 16.56 6.63 13.80
N LYS A 321 15.97 6.21 14.94
CA LYS A 321 14.67 6.72 15.39
C LYS A 321 14.84 8.05 16.11
N SER A 322 14.00 9.02 15.78
CA SER A 322 13.88 10.24 16.61
C SER A 322 13.31 9.91 17.99
N ALA A 323 13.77 10.59 19.03
CA ALA A 323 13.16 10.53 20.35
C ALA A 323 11.74 11.11 20.37
N LEU A 324 11.48 12.11 19.51
CA LEU A 324 10.19 12.74 19.36
C LEU A 324 9.34 11.96 18.30
N VAL A 325 8.22 11.41 18.76
CA VAL A 325 7.25 10.77 17.87
C VAL A 325 6.32 11.81 17.29
N GLN A 326 6.35 11.99 15.98
CA GLN A 326 5.52 12.97 15.28
C GLN A 326 4.76 12.32 14.13
N ASN A 327 3.51 12.75 13.94
CA ASN A 327 2.75 12.43 12.73
C ASN A 327 3.07 13.44 11.63
N ILE A 328 3.23 12.97 10.40
CA ILE A 328 3.34 13.84 9.23
C ILE A 328 1.94 14.09 8.69
N VAL A 329 1.50 15.35 8.78
CA VAL A 329 0.19 15.80 8.29
C VAL A 329 0.39 16.66 7.05
N LEU A 330 -0.32 16.31 5.97
CA LEU A 330 -0.26 16.96 4.66
C LEU A 330 -1.58 17.64 4.34
#